data_1ce77a204edc9247e4c7abcf96cfa934
#
_entry.id   1ce77a204edc9247e4c7abcf96cfa934
#
_cell.length_a   1.000
_cell.length_b   1.000
_cell.length_c   1.000
_cell.angle_alpha   90.00
_cell.angle_beta   90.00
_cell.angle_gamma   90.00
#
_symmetry.space_group_name_H-M   'P 1'
#
loop_
_entity.id
_entity.type
_entity.pdbx_description
1 polymer ?
#
loop_
_entity_poly.entity_id
_entity_poly.type
_entity_poly.pdbx_seq_one_letter_code
_entity_poly.pdbx_strand_id
1 'polypeptide(L)'
;PCCHLPVPPACVPCAQPAYHGPMPHRTAPHHTTDTFADLDAQGLNLHAVFNLQELPADIVCALPPDATRHYQQLLLIGNRGGLMWHQIQLAGMADPDPIDRFTHTQVTAWLARQHPGKRYQWVYPGPTALGLQRLGALAGWHHPSPFMVGIDSQWGSWFAYRAVVLADTTLPPTPRRTGTPPCDACASRVCISACPAGALRDGLDLSACLAYRRSPDSACQDRCVARNTCPVGAE
;
A
#
# COMPACT_ATOMS: atom_id res chain seq x y z
N PRO A 1 64.80 18.40 -6.42
CA PRO A 1 64.33 18.01 -7.77
C PRO A 1 62.80 17.89 -7.78
N CYS A 2 62.24 18.95 -8.31
CA CYS A 2 60.75 19.03 -8.44
C CYS A 2 60.33 18.36 -9.74
N CYS A 3 59.49 17.34 -9.65
CA CYS A 3 58.80 16.78 -10.81
C CYS A 3 57.58 17.63 -11.12
N HIS A 4 57.63 18.35 -12.22
CA HIS A 4 56.45 18.96 -12.86
C HIS A 4 55.66 17.88 -13.57
N LEU A 5 54.37 17.70 -13.18
CA LEU A 5 53.39 16.95 -13.96
C LEU A 5 52.60 17.94 -14.85
N PRO A 6 52.33 17.60 -16.10
CA PRO A 6 51.61 18.49 -17.02
C PRO A 6 50.11 18.46 -16.72
N VAL A 7 49.49 19.64 -16.78
CA VAL A 7 48.04 19.88 -16.69
C VAL A 7 47.36 19.38 -17.98
N PRO A 8 46.30 18.60 -17.92
CA PRO A 8 45.52 18.22 -19.13
C PRO A 8 44.74 19.41 -19.67
N PRO A 9 44.49 19.49 -20.99
CA PRO A 9 43.77 20.58 -21.60
C PRO A 9 42.26 20.54 -21.26
N ALA A 10 41.68 21.74 -21.14
CA ALA A 10 40.29 21.99 -20.85
C ALA A 10 39.33 21.26 -21.80
N CYS A 11 38.35 20.55 -21.24
CA CYS A 11 37.23 19.97 -21.98
C CYS A 11 36.34 21.07 -22.57
N VAL A 12 36.18 21.03 -23.89
CA VAL A 12 35.26 21.83 -24.67
C VAL A 12 33.83 21.37 -24.28
N PRO A 13 32.83 22.25 -24.04
CA PRO A 13 31.48 21.83 -23.75
C PRO A 13 30.84 21.25 -25.01
N CYS A 14 30.44 19.98 -24.95
CA CYS A 14 29.59 19.37 -25.98
C CYS A 14 28.22 20.06 -25.97
N ALA A 15 27.90 20.75 -27.06
CA ALA A 15 26.56 21.25 -27.34
C ALA A 15 25.59 20.06 -27.49
N GLN A 16 24.59 19.99 -26.64
CA GLN A 16 23.48 19.05 -26.80
C GLN A 16 22.58 19.51 -27.96
N PRO A 17 22.24 18.65 -28.93
CA PRO A 17 21.23 18.99 -29.93
C PRO A 17 19.84 19.03 -29.26
N ALA A 18 19.15 20.15 -29.41
CA ALA A 18 17.74 20.30 -29.05
C ALA A 18 16.89 19.38 -29.93
N TYR A 19 16.36 18.32 -29.31
CA TYR A 19 15.41 17.42 -29.97
C TYR A 19 14.00 17.99 -29.84
N HIS A 20 13.55 18.75 -30.82
CA HIS A 20 12.16 19.11 -31.03
C HIS A 20 11.50 18.12 -31.98
N GLY A 21 11.07 16.98 -31.47
CA GLY A 21 10.16 16.07 -32.13
C GLY A 21 8.88 15.95 -31.33
N PRO A 22 7.70 15.89 -31.98
CA PRO A 22 6.45 15.68 -31.23
C PRO A 22 6.49 14.31 -30.53
N MET A 23 6.26 14.29 -29.24
CA MET A 23 6.10 13.05 -28.49
C MET A 23 5.00 12.22 -29.12
N PRO A 24 5.23 10.92 -29.41
CA PRO A 24 4.14 10.06 -29.84
C PRO A 24 3.11 10.00 -28.72
N HIS A 25 1.89 10.43 -29.00
CA HIS A 25 0.73 10.19 -28.15
C HIS A 25 0.62 8.68 -27.97
N ARG A 26 1.02 8.18 -26.77
CA ARG A 26 0.67 6.84 -26.36
C ARG A 26 -0.85 6.82 -26.25
N THR A 27 -1.50 6.26 -27.26
CA THR A 27 -2.89 5.84 -27.17
C THR A 27 -3.05 5.02 -25.90
N ALA A 28 -3.80 5.57 -24.95
CA ALA A 28 -4.21 4.84 -23.79
C ALA A 28 -4.96 3.58 -24.23
N PRO A 29 -4.71 2.43 -23.61
CA PRO A 29 -5.48 1.23 -23.91
C PRO A 29 -6.93 1.46 -23.47
N HIS A 30 -7.82 1.03 -24.33
CA HIS A 30 -9.25 0.95 -24.28
C HIS A 30 -9.89 1.01 -22.89
N HIS A 31 -10.91 1.85 -22.75
CA HIS A 31 -11.89 1.93 -21.70
C HIS A 31 -12.48 0.55 -21.35
N THR A 32 -11.86 -0.18 -20.46
CA THR A 32 -12.61 -0.92 -19.47
C THR A 32 -13.20 0.17 -18.58
N THR A 33 -14.52 0.33 -18.58
CA THR A 33 -15.24 1.10 -17.57
C THR A 33 -14.57 0.79 -16.25
N ASP A 34 -13.99 1.80 -15.61
CA ASP A 34 -13.20 1.58 -14.39
C ASP A 34 -14.14 1.08 -13.32
N THR A 35 -14.17 -0.24 -13.15
CA THR A 35 -15.12 -0.94 -12.27
C THR A 35 -15.00 -0.44 -10.83
N PHE A 36 -13.87 0.14 -10.46
CA PHE A 36 -13.58 0.64 -9.12
C PHE A 36 -13.67 2.17 -8.98
N ALA A 37 -14.06 2.91 -10.03
CA ALA A 37 -14.10 4.38 -10.01
C ALA A 37 -14.88 4.96 -8.83
N ASP A 38 -15.99 4.33 -8.43
CA ASP A 38 -16.78 4.74 -7.28
C ASP A 38 -15.99 4.63 -5.96
N LEU A 39 -15.20 3.57 -5.81
CA LEU A 39 -14.34 3.36 -4.64
C LEU A 39 -13.16 4.32 -4.66
N ASP A 40 -12.55 4.56 -5.83
CA ASP A 40 -11.47 5.52 -6.00
C ASP A 40 -11.88 6.92 -5.57
N ALA A 41 -13.09 7.36 -5.96
CA ALA A 41 -13.66 8.66 -5.57
C ALA A 41 -13.85 8.78 -4.04
N GLN A 42 -13.98 7.66 -3.33
CA GLN A 42 -14.04 7.62 -1.86
C GLN A 42 -12.67 7.42 -1.20
N GLY A 43 -11.59 7.39 -1.98
CA GLY A 43 -10.23 7.17 -1.49
C GLY A 43 -9.91 5.72 -1.16
N LEU A 44 -10.80 4.78 -1.43
CA LEU A 44 -10.54 3.34 -1.40
C LEU A 44 -9.94 2.94 -2.76
N ASN A 45 -8.72 3.37 -3.02
CA ASN A 45 -8.09 3.50 -4.33
C ASN A 45 -6.91 2.54 -4.57
N LEU A 46 -6.85 1.46 -3.81
CA LEU A 46 -6.00 0.31 -4.07
C LEU A 46 -6.87 -0.93 -4.19
N HIS A 47 -6.78 -1.63 -5.33
CA HIS A 47 -7.58 -2.82 -5.60
C HIS A 47 -6.71 -3.95 -6.12
N ALA A 48 -6.93 -5.16 -5.62
CA ALA A 48 -6.42 -6.38 -6.22
C ALA A 48 -7.51 -7.45 -6.22
N VAL A 49 -7.70 -8.06 -7.37
CA VAL A 49 -8.64 -9.15 -7.61
C VAL A 49 -7.83 -10.42 -7.80
N PHE A 50 -8.11 -11.43 -7.00
CA PHE A 50 -7.47 -12.75 -7.11
C PHE A 50 -8.53 -13.80 -7.38
N ASN A 51 -8.26 -14.71 -8.32
CA ASN A 51 -9.04 -15.94 -8.44
C ASN A 51 -8.67 -16.87 -7.30
N LEU A 52 -9.63 -17.39 -6.56
CA LEU A 52 -9.39 -18.26 -5.40
C LEU A 52 -8.59 -19.51 -5.76
N GLN A 53 -8.79 -20.03 -6.96
CA GLN A 53 -8.08 -21.22 -7.46
C GLN A 53 -6.59 -20.99 -7.73
N GLU A 54 -6.18 -19.73 -7.90
CA GLU A 54 -4.80 -19.32 -8.18
C GLU A 54 -4.05 -18.86 -6.92
N LEU A 55 -4.76 -18.74 -5.79
CA LEU A 55 -4.15 -18.32 -4.53
C LEU A 55 -3.27 -19.44 -3.93
N PRO A 56 -2.14 -19.07 -3.31
CA PRO A 56 -1.33 -20.00 -2.56
C PRO A 56 -2.10 -20.73 -1.47
N ALA A 57 -1.75 -21.98 -1.21
CA ALA A 57 -2.44 -22.83 -0.24
C ALA A 57 -2.46 -22.24 1.18
N ASP A 58 -1.41 -21.53 1.58
CA ASP A 58 -1.33 -20.84 2.88
C ASP A 58 -2.42 -19.78 3.04
N ILE A 59 -2.77 -19.08 1.97
CA ILE A 59 -3.89 -18.12 1.98
C ILE A 59 -5.23 -18.85 1.99
N VAL A 60 -5.40 -19.85 1.11
CA VAL A 60 -6.67 -20.58 1.01
C VAL A 60 -7.04 -21.26 2.33
N CYS A 61 -6.06 -21.85 3.01
CA CYS A 61 -6.27 -22.51 4.33
C CYS A 61 -6.65 -21.52 5.44
N ALA A 62 -6.32 -20.23 5.30
CA ALA A 62 -6.69 -19.20 6.25
C ALA A 62 -8.09 -18.60 5.99
N LEU A 63 -8.72 -18.91 4.86
CA LEU A 63 -10.06 -18.44 4.53
C LEU A 63 -11.14 -19.20 5.33
N PRO A 64 -12.36 -18.64 5.43
CA PRO A 64 -13.48 -19.36 6.01
C PRO A 64 -13.71 -20.71 5.33
N PRO A 65 -14.20 -21.72 6.07
CA PRO A 65 -14.54 -23.03 5.51
C PRO A 65 -15.45 -22.88 4.28
N ASP A 66 -15.24 -23.74 3.28
CA ASP A 66 -16.01 -23.75 2.03
C ASP A 66 -15.96 -22.49 1.16
N ALA A 67 -15.03 -21.56 1.46
CA ALA A 67 -14.88 -20.32 0.68
C ALA A 67 -14.76 -20.60 -0.83
N THR A 68 -13.91 -21.55 -1.23
CA THR A 68 -13.69 -21.93 -2.63
C THR A 68 -14.88 -22.63 -3.30
N ARG A 69 -15.86 -23.10 -2.51
CA ARG A 69 -17.10 -23.71 -3.04
C ARG A 69 -18.14 -22.67 -3.37
N HIS A 70 -18.14 -21.55 -2.65
CA HIS A 70 -19.21 -20.55 -2.72
C HIS A 70 -18.81 -19.28 -3.44
N TYR A 71 -17.49 -19.01 -3.55
CA TYR A 71 -16.96 -17.80 -4.14
C TYR A 71 -15.87 -18.13 -5.17
N GLN A 72 -15.71 -17.25 -6.13
CA GLN A 72 -14.71 -17.40 -7.19
C GLN A 72 -13.49 -16.51 -6.95
N GLN A 73 -13.69 -15.35 -6.33
CA GLN A 73 -12.67 -14.33 -6.21
C GLN A 73 -12.52 -13.81 -4.78
N LEU A 74 -11.30 -13.36 -4.50
CA LEU A 74 -10.96 -12.56 -3.33
C LEU A 74 -10.63 -11.15 -3.81
N LEU A 75 -11.32 -10.18 -3.25
CA LEU A 75 -11.11 -8.75 -3.49
C LEU A 75 -10.33 -8.17 -2.31
N LEU A 76 -9.13 -7.67 -2.56
CA LEU A 76 -8.34 -6.92 -1.59
C LEU A 76 -8.48 -5.44 -1.92
N ILE A 77 -8.98 -4.67 -0.96
CA ILE A 77 -9.18 -3.23 -1.10
C ILE A 77 -8.34 -2.51 -0.05
N GLY A 78 -7.71 -1.44 -0.46
CA GLY A 78 -6.90 -0.58 0.38
C GLY A 78 -7.08 0.88 0.03
N ASN A 79 -6.40 1.73 0.79
CA ASN A 79 -6.28 3.14 0.48
C ASN A 79 -4.83 3.59 0.44
N ARG A 80 -4.59 4.65 -0.30
CA ARG A 80 -3.34 5.41 -0.34
C ARG A 80 -3.65 6.90 -0.30
N GLY A 81 -2.72 7.67 0.25
CA GLY A 81 -2.90 9.13 0.40
C GLY A 81 -4.01 9.52 1.37
N GLY A 82 -4.36 10.80 1.38
CA GLY A 82 -5.26 11.42 2.37
C GLY A 82 -6.74 11.44 2.01
N LEU A 83 -7.12 11.09 0.76
CA LEU A 83 -8.49 11.28 0.27
C LEU A 83 -9.53 10.53 1.12
N MET A 84 -9.28 9.26 1.45
CA MET A 84 -10.22 8.49 2.26
C MET A 84 -10.45 9.14 3.64
N TRP A 85 -9.39 9.63 4.27
CA TRP A 85 -9.52 10.33 5.55
C TRP A 85 -10.37 11.58 5.45
N HIS A 86 -10.18 12.36 4.38
CA HIS A 86 -11.00 13.53 4.10
C HIS A 86 -12.48 13.16 3.94
N GLN A 87 -12.79 12.10 3.20
CA GLN A 87 -14.16 11.62 3.04
C GLN A 87 -14.79 11.16 4.36
N ILE A 88 -14.02 10.48 5.22
CA ILE A 88 -14.48 10.07 6.57
C ILE A 88 -14.82 11.31 7.41
N GLN A 89 -13.97 12.35 7.39
CA GLN A 89 -14.24 13.59 8.12
C GLN A 89 -15.54 14.26 7.63
N LEU A 90 -15.80 14.27 6.32
CA LEU A 90 -17.03 14.79 5.75
C LEU A 90 -18.26 13.96 6.15
N ALA A 91 -18.11 12.64 6.26
CA ALA A 91 -19.19 11.72 6.65
C ALA A 91 -19.50 11.77 8.17
N GLY A 92 -18.63 12.35 8.97
CA GLY A 92 -18.75 12.45 10.41
C GLY A 92 -17.98 11.37 11.18
N MET A 93 -17.44 11.74 12.34
CA MET A 93 -16.53 10.92 13.16
C MET A 93 -17.19 10.35 14.43
N ALA A 94 -18.51 10.28 14.47
CA ALA A 94 -19.25 9.89 15.67
C ALA A 94 -19.15 8.38 16.01
N ASP A 95 -18.65 7.56 15.09
CA ASP A 95 -18.49 6.13 15.29
C ASP A 95 -17.18 5.81 16.03
N PRO A 96 -17.14 4.82 16.94
CA PRO A 96 -15.90 4.37 17.58
C PRO A 96 -14.84 3.89 16.59
N ASP A 97 -15.27 3.25 15.48
CA ASP A 97 -14.42 2.74 14.41
C ASP A 97 -14.79 3.35 13.05
N PRO A 98 -14.61 4.67 12.86
CA PRO A 98 -15.13 5.37 11.69
C PRO A 98 -14.51 4.89 10.37
N ILE A 99 -13.26 4.42 10.41
CA ILE A 99 -12.56 3.90 9.24
C ILE A 99 -13.20 2.60 8.74
N ASP A 100 -13.42 1.65 9.63
CA ASP A 100 -13.96 0.34 9.27
C ASP A 100 -15.42 0.46 8.85
N ARG A 101 -16.20 1.30 9.55
CA ARG A 101 -17.58 1.60 9.19
C ARG A 101 -17.69 2.25 7.82
N PHE A 102 -16.88 3.25 7.55
CA PHE A 102 -16.84 3.93 6.24
C PHE A 102 -16.49 2.92 5.15
N THR A 103 -15.43 2.14 5.34
CA THR A 103 -15.01 1.10 4.39
C THR A 103 -16.13 0.12 4.12
N HIS A 104 -16.75 -0.41 5.16
CA HIS A 104 -17.86 -1.35 5.03
C HIS A 104 -19.02 -0.75 4.23
N THR A 105 -19.41 0.47 4.54
CA THR A 105 -20.51 1.17 3.85
C THR A 105 -20.21 1.35 2.36
N GLN A 106 -19.02 1.86 2.02
CA GLN A 106 -18.67 2.14 0.63
C GLN A 106 -18.51 0.87 -0.21
N VAL A 107 -17.82 -0.14 0.33
CA VAL A 107 -17.60 -1.41 -0.40
C VAL A 107 -18.92 -2.18 -0.57
N THR A 108 -19.77 -2.23 0.46
CA THR A 108 -21.09 -2.86 0.35
C THR A 108 -21.97 -2.17 -0.69
N ALA A 109 -22.01 -0.84 -0.69
CA ALA A 109 -22.76 -0.07 -1.66
C ALA A 109 -22.23 -0.27 -3.10
N TRP A 110 -20.92 -0.32 -3.26
CA TRP A 110 -20.27 -0.62 -4.54
C TRP A 110 -20.62 -2.02 -5.05
N LEU A 111 -20.53 -3.06 -4.20
CA LEU A 111 -20.91 -4.43 -4.56
C LEU A 111 -22.38 -4.50 -4.99
N ALA A 112 -23.29 -3.84 -4.26
CA ALA A 112 -24.70 -3.84 -4.59
C ALA A 112 -25.01 -3.17 -5.94
N ARG A 113 -24.27 -2.12 -6.30
CA ARG A 113 -24.44 -1.40 -7.58
C ARG A 113 -23.79 -2.11 -8.75
N GLN A 114 -22.53 -2.53 -8.59
CA GLN A 114 -21.74 -3.07 -9.70
C GLN A 114 -21.94 -4.57 -9.91
N HIS A 115 -22.36 -5.29 -8.86
CA HIS A 115 -22.52 -6.75 -8.88
C HIS A 115 -23.87 -7.17 -8.25
N PRO A 116 -25.01 -6.66 -8.76
CA PRO A 116 -26.33 -6.95 -8.19
C PRO A 116 -26.61 -8.46 -8.19
N GLY A 117 -27.11 -8.96 -7.05
CA GLY A 117 -27.46 -10.37 -6.88
C GLY A 117 -26.26 -11.32 -6.71
N LYS A 118 -25.02 -10.84 -6.79
CA LYS A 118 -23.85 -11.66 -6.50
C LYS A 118 -23.67 -11.85 -5.00
N ARG A 119 -23.29 -13.06 -4.59
CA ARG A 119 -22.96 -13.36 -3.20
C ARG A 119 -21.60 -12.80 -2.86
N TYR A 120 -21.44 -12.31 -1.63
CA TYR A 120 -20.16 -11.91 -1.07
C TYR A 120 -20.10 -12.18 0.42
N GLN A 121 -18.90 -12.29 0.95
CA GLN A 121 -18.62 -12.48 2.37
C GLN A 121 -17.42 -11.64 2.79
N TRP A 122 -17.59 -10.87 3.86
CA TRP A 122 -16.50 -10.15 4.49
C TRP A 122 -15.57 -11.11 5.21
N VAL A 123 -14.27 -10.92 5.02
CA VAL A 123 -13.20 -11.63 5.71
C VAL A 123 -12.43 -10.67 6.60
N TYR A 124 -12.18 -9.45 6.10
CA TYR A 124 -11.54 -8.37 6.84
C TYR A 124 -12.24 -7.03 6.52
N PRO A 125 -12.54 -6.17 7.53
CA PRO A 125 -12.47 -6.45 8.97
C PRO A 125 -13.34 -7.66 9.35
N GLY A 126 -12.88 -8.46 10.33
CA GLY A 126 -13.58 -9.65 10.76
C GLY A 126 -12.74 -10.54 11.65
N PRO A 127 -13.32 -11.64 12.16
CA PRO A 127 -12.66 -12.54 13.11
C PRO A 127 -11.61 -13.45 12.45
N THR A 128 -11.53 -13.49 11.12
CA THR A 128 -10.62 -14.39 10.41
C THR A 128 -9.18 -13.88 10.52
N ALA A 129 -8.28 -14.71 11.00
CA ALA A 129 -6.86 -14.41 11.07
C ALA A 129 -6.20 -14.54 9.69
N LEU A 130 -6.39 -13.54 8.84
CA LEU A 130 -5.83 -13.52 7.49
C LEU A 130 -4.56 -12.68 7.42
N GLY A 131 -3.54 -13.20 6.76
CA GLY A 131 -2.26 -12.50 6.55
C GLY A 131 -2.37 -11.39 5.52
N LEU A 132 -2.84 -10.19 5.91
CA LEU A 132 -3.00 -9.03 5.02
C LEU A 132 -1.70 -8.64 4.31
N GLN A 133 -0.56 -8.71 5.01
CA GLN A 133 0.74 -8.43 4.43
C GLN A 133 1.11 -9.45 3.35
N ARG A 134 0.71 -10.70 3.54
CA ARG A 134 0.90 -11.77 2.54
C ARG A 134 0.09 -11.50 1.27
N LEU A 135 -1.18 -11.10 1.42
CA LEU A 135 -2.01 -10.67 0.29
C LEU A 135 -1.43 -9.44 -0.40
N GLY A 136 -0.97 -8.46 0.38
CA GLY A 136 -0.30 -7.28 -0.16
C GLY A 136 0.97 -7.61 -0.94
N ALA A 137 1.75 -8.61 -0.50
CA ALA A 137 2.93 -9.08 -1.23
C ALA A 137 2.54 -9.74 -2.56
N LEU A 138 1.44 -10.49 -2.61
CA LEU A 138 0.90 -11.05 -3.85
C LEU A 138 0.44 -9.97 -4.82
N ALA A 139 -0.21 -8.91 -4.30
CA ALA A 139 -0.62 -7.75 -5.09
C ALA A 139 0.57 -6.85 -5.53
N GLY A 140 1.74 -7.03 -4.91
CA GLY A 140 2.91 -6.16 -5.12
C GLY A 140 2.82 -4.82 -4.39
N TRP A 141 1.99 -4.72 -3.35
CA TRP A 141 1.85 -3.52 -2.52
C TRP A 141 2.80 -3.53 -1.32
N HIS A 142 3.20 -4.72 -0.88
CA HIS A 142 3.95 -4.92 0.35
C HIS A 142 5.38 -5.33 0.09
N HIS A 143 6.30 -4.51 0.56
CA HIS A 143 7.69 -4.87 0.76
C HIS A 143 8.05 -4.77 2.25
N PRO A 144 8.96 -5.59 2.76
CA PRO A 144 9.40 -5.50 4.16
C PRO A 144 10.04 -4.15 4.49
N SER A 145 9.87 -3.70 5.73
CA SER A 145 10.52 -2.50 6.25
C SER A 145 11.08 -2.72 7.65
N PRO A 146 12.03 -1.91 8.13
CA PRO A 146 12.59 -2.04 9.48
C PRO A 146 11.56 -1.93 10.60
N PHE A 147 10.47 -1.21 10.40
CA PHE A 147 9.41 -1.04 11.38
C PHE A 147 8.24 -2.03 11.24
N MET A 148 8.45 -3.14 10.52
CA MET A 148 7.51 -4.26 10.34
C MET A 148 6.14 -3.91 9.71
N VAL A 149 5.95 -2.67 9.28
CA VAL A 149 4.82 -2.25 8.46
C VAL A 149 5.21 -2.40 7.00
N GLY A 150 4.28 -2.83 6.15
CA GLY A 150 4.52 -2.91 4.72
C GLY A 150 4.88 -1.55 4.13
N ILE A 151 5.77 -1.57 3.13
CA ILE A 151 6.13 -0.38 2.38
C ILE A 151 5.85 -0.60 0.89
N ASP A 152 5.09 0.30 0.29
CA ASP A 152 4.84 0.32 -1.15
C ASP A 152 5.96 1.07 -1.88
N SER A 153 6.27 0.66 -3.11
CA SER A 153 7.37 1.26 -3.88
C SER A 153 7.14 2.73 -4.24
N GLN A 154 5.88 3.17 -4.32
CA GLN A 154 5.49 4.54 -4.66
C GLN A 154 5.03 5.34 -3.45
N TRP A 155 4.22 4.72 -2.58
CA TRP A 155 3.52 5.38 -1.47
C TRP A 155 4.21 5.17 -0.12
N GLY A 156 5.33 4.47 -0.11
CA GLY A 156 6.02 4.18 1.14
C GLY A 156 5.11 3.45 2.12
N SER A 157 5.04 3.94 3.33
CA SER A 157 4.15 3.42 4.37
C SER A 157 2.77 4.11 4.41
N TRP A 158 2.47 5.00 3.43
CA TRP A 158 1.24 5.79 3.39
C TRP A 158 0.10 5.10 2.65
N PHE A 159 0.00 3.80 2.82
CA PHE A 159 -1.13 2.99 2.39
C PHE A 159 -1.62 2.08 3.52
N ALA A 160 -2.82 1.55 3.38
CA ALA A 160 -3.34 0.56 4.33
C ALA A 160 -4.32 -0.41 3.66
N TYR A 161 -4.39 -1.62 4.20
CA TYR A 161 -5.43 -2.59 3.86
C TYR A 161 -6.74 -2.19 4.55
N ARG A 162 -7.85 -2.25 3.82
CA ARG A 162 -9.15 -1.79 4.32
C ARG A 162 -10.22 -2.86 4.29
N ALA A 163 -10.22 -3.68 3.23
CA ALA A 163 -11.18 -4.77 3.12
C ALA A 163 -10.57 -5.99 2.43
N VAL A 164 -11.02 -7.15 2.86
CA VAL A 164 -10.93 -8.40 2.11
C VAL A 164 -12.32 -8.99 2.03
N VAL A 165 -12.79 -9.18 0.81
CA VAL A 165 -14.12 -9.69 0.52
C VAL A 165 -14.01 -10.88 -0.42
N LEU A 166 -14.64 -11.99 -0.07
CA LEU A 166 -14.90 -13.09 -0.98
C LEU A 166 -16.13 -12.76 -1.80
N ALA A 167 -16.08 -12.97 -3.11
CA ALA A 167 -17.17 -12.61 -4.01
C ALA A 167 -17.36 -13.65 -5.12
N ASP A 168 -18.63 -13.85 -5.51
CA ASP A 168 -19.03 -14.67 -6.65
C ASP A 168 -19.04 -13.79 -7.93
N THR A 169 -17.90 -13.12 -8.15
CA THR A 169 -17.68 -12.23 -9.30
C THR A 169 -16.75 -12.85 -10.32
N THR A 170 -16.66 -12.24 -11.51
CA THR A 170 -15.80 -12.64 -12.62
C THR A 170 -15.02 -11.44 -13.14
N LEU A 171 -14.53 -10.61 -12.22
CA LEU A 171 -13.68 -9.47 -12.54
C LEU A 171 -12.35 -9.93 -13.14
N PRO A 172 -11.72 -9.14 -14.02
CA PRO A 172 -10.37 -9.44 -14.47
C PRO A 172 -9.41 -9.51 -13.28
N PRO A 173 -8.63 -10.60 -13.11
CA PRO A 173 -7.62 -10.66 -12.07
C PRO A 173 -6.62 -9.52 -12.23
N THR A 174 -6.24 -8.92 -11.10
CA THR A 174 -5.28 -7.81 -11.13
C THR A 174 -3.85 -8.34 -11.27
N PRO A 175 -3.09 -7.92 -12.29
CA PRO A 175 -1.69 -8.28 -12.39
C PRO A 175 -0.91 -7.79 -11.17
N ARG A 176 0.03 -8.61 -10.67
CA ARG A 176 0.91 -8.21 -9.59
C ARG A 176 1.68 -6.94 -9.99
N ARG A 177 1.63 -5.91 -9.16
CA ARG A 177 2.46 -4.72 -9.35
C ARG A 177 3.93 -5.08 -9.18
N THR A 178 4.76 -4.60 -10.09
CA THR A 178 6.21 -4.77 -10.02
C THR A 178 6.85 -3.48 -9.49
N GLY A 179 7.87 -3.62 -8.67
CA GLY A 179 8.62 -2.50 -8.12
C GLY A 179 9.81 -3.00 -7.32
N THR A 180 10.87 -2.20 -7.25
CA THR A 180 12.01 -2.50 -6.39
C THR A 180 11.63 -2.22 -4.94
N PRO A 181 11.96 -3.10 -3.98
CA PRO A 181 11.73 -2.84 -2.58
C PRO A 181 12.43 -1.53 -2.16
N PRO A 182 11.70 -0.52 -1.68
CA PRO A 182 12.28 0.80 -1.42
C PRO A 182 13.39 0.79 -0.37
N CYS A 183 13.27 -0.10 0.62
CA CYS A 183 14.25 -0.20 1.70
C CYS A 183 15.59 -0.77 1.24
N ASP A 184 15.65 -1.54 0.16
CA ASP A 184 16.89 -2.09 -0.39
C ASP A 184 17.75 -0.99 -1.04
N ALA A 185 17.09 -0.01 -1.66
CA ALA A 185 17.74 1.15 -2.26
C ALA A 185 17.99 2.32 -1.26
N CYS A 186 17.45 2.24 -0.03
CA CYS A 186 17.53 3.31 0.96
C CYS A 186 18.86 3.28 1.72
N ALA A 187 19.85 4.04 1.25
CA ALA A 187 21.16 4.13 1.91
C ALA A 187 21.09 4.78 3.30
N SER A 188 20.25 5.78 3.49
CA SER A 188 20.20 6.57 4.73
C SER A 188 19.54 5.84 5.88
N ARG A 189 18.56 4.96 5.61
CA ARG A 189 17.74 4.26 6.62
C ARG A 189 17.36 5.15 7.80
N VAL A 190 17.05 6.41 7.52
CA VAL A 190 16.76 7.46 8.50
C VAL A 190 15.69 7.06 9.53
N CYS A 191 14.75 6.18 9.17
CA CYS A 191 13.75 5.66 10.09
C CYS A 191 14.35 4.91 11.30
N ILE A 192 15.52 4.24 11.12
CA ILE A 192 16.19 3.52 12.21
C ILE A 192 16.77 4.52 13.21
N SER A 193 17.52 5.52 12.72
CA SER A 193 18.14 6.53 13.59
C SER A 193 17.15 7.51 14.21
N ALA A 194 16.01 7.77 13.54
CA ALA A 194 14.97 8.65 14.02
C ALA A 194 14.04 8.00 15.07
N CYS A 195 14.14 6.69 15.30
CA CYS A 195 13.30 6.02 16.31
C CYS A 195 13.74 6.46 17.72
N PRO A 196 12.91 7.24 18.47
CA PRO A 196 13.33 7.75 19.78
C PRO A 196 13.43 6.65 20.84
N ALA A 197 12.77 5.51 20.65
CA ALA A 197 12.91 4.33 21.51
C ALA A 197 14.15 3.49 21.19
N GLY A 198 14.88 3.78 20.07
CA GLY A 198 15.96 2.92 19.58
C GLY A 198 15.52 1.51 19.16
N ALA A 199 14.22 1.29 19.03
CA ALA A 199 13.58 -0.02 18.86
C ALA A 199 13.77 -0.66 17.46
N LEU A 200 14.51 -0.01 16.55
CA LEU A 200 14.68 -0.48 15.16
C LEU A 200 16.13 -0.82 14.80
N ARG A 201 17.05 -0.88 15.77
CA ARG A 201 18.49 -1.05 15.51
C ARG A 201 18.83 -2.42 14.94
N ASP A 202 18.29 -3.46 15.57
CA ASP A 202 18.58 -4.87 15.26
C ASP A 202 17.29 -5.65 14.91
N GLY A 203 16.38 -5.00 14.19
CA GLY A 203 15.02 -5.43 14.01
C GLY A 203 14.06 -4.71 14.95
N LEU A 204 12.76 -5.02 14.87
CA LEU A 204 11.78 -4.36 15.74
C LEU A 204 11.76 -4.98 17.14
N ASP A 205 12.27 -4.23 18.14
CA ASP A 205 11.96 -4.48 19.55
C ASP A 205 10.59 -3.86 19.89
N LEU A 206 9.55 -4.70 19.81
CA LEU A 206 8.18 -4.28 20.09
C LEU A 206 8.01 -3.84 21.54
N SER A 207 8.72 -4.46 22.49
CA SER A 207 8.62 -4.13 23.92
C SER A 207 9.16 -2.72 24.19
N ALA A 208 10.34 -2.39 23.67
CA ALA A 208 10.92 -1.04 23.77
C ALA A 208 10.01 0.00 23.07
N CYS A 209 9.49 -0.31 21.89
CA CYS A 209 8.57 0.55 21.16
C CYS A 209 7.30 0.86 21.98
N LEU A 210 6.65 -0.17 22.54
CA LEU A 210 5.41 0.00 23.31
C LEU A 210 5.67 0.69 24.65
N ALA A 211 6.78 0.39 25.33
CA ALA A 211 7.16 1.07 26.58
C ALA A 211 7.34 2.57 26.34
N TYR A 212 8.10 2.95 25.31
CA TYR A 212 8.27 4.37 24.95
C TYR A 212 6.94 5.01 24.55
N ARG A 213 6.13 4.35 23.70
CA ARG A 213 4.87 4.90 23.22
C ARG A 213 3.88 5.23 24.34
N ARG A 214 3.92 4.45 25.45
CA ARG A 214 3.06 4.63 26.61
C ARG A 214 3.59 5.66 27.63
N SER A 215 4.82 6.11 27.49
CA SER A 215 5.35 7.11 28.42
C SER A 215 4.66 8.46 28.23
N PRO A 216 4.49 9.27 29.28
CA PRO A 216 3.79 10.56 29.22
C PRO A 216 4.39 11.53 28.23
N ASP A 217 5.73 11.55 28.12
CA ASP A 217 6.48 12.49 27.26
C ASP A 217 6.81 11.92 25.88
N SER A 218 6.12 10.84 25.46
CA SER A 218 6.40 10.19 24.19
C SER A 218 6.02 11.03 23.00
N ALA A 219 6.96 11.22 22.09
CA ALA A 219 6.69 11.77 20.75
C ALA A 219 5.93 10.80 19.82
N CYS A 220 5.66 9.56 20.29
CA CYS A 220 5.02 8.50 19.52
C CYS A 220 3.62 8.11 20.00
N GLN A 221 2.97 8.91 20.86
CA GLN A 221 1.65 8.57 21.39
C GLN A 221 0.59 8.37 20.28
N ASP A 222 0.49 9.31 19.36
CA ASP A 222 -0.47 9.37 18.27
C ASP A 222 0.14 9.12 16.88
N ARG A 223 1.46 9.07 16.79
CA ARG A 223 2.20 8.91 15.53
C ARG A 223 3.44 8.03 15.71
N CYS A 224 4.06 7.62 14.63
CA CYS A 224 5.37 6.96 14.64
C CYS A 224 6.41 7.90 14.03
N VAL A 225 7.36 8.41 14.86
CA VAL A 225 8.43 9.30 14.39
C VAL A 225 9.24 8.64 13.27
N ALA A 226 9.64 7.39 13.46
CA ALA A 226 10.40 6.63 12.47
C ALA A 226 9.66 6.49 11.13
N ARG A 227 8.34 6.25 11.16
CA ARG A 227 7.50 6.18 9.96
C ARG A 227 7.44 7.52 9.24
N ASN A 228 7.25 8.60 10.01
CA ASN A 228 7.09 9.95 9.43
C ASN A 228 8.39 10.50 8.82
N THR A 229 9.55 9.95 9.18
CA THR A 229 10.84 10.34 8.58
C THR A 229 11.18 9.53 7.32
N CYS A 230 10.36 8.54 6.96
CA CYS A 230 10.60 7.77 5.74
C CYS A 230 10.47 8.68 4.51
N PRO A 231 11.49 8.75 3.63
CA PRO A 231 11.44 9.62 2.46
C PRO A 231 10.57 9.07 1.33
N VAL A 232 10.13 7.81 1.42
CA VAL A 232 9.31 7.18 0.37
C VAL A 232 7.85 7.53 0.59
N GLY A 233 7.22 8.13 -0.43
CA GLY A 233 5.81 8.51 -0.40
C GLY A 233 5.48 9.69 0.52
N ALA A 234 6.50 10.40 1.02
CA ALA A 234 6.30 11.68 1.70
C ALA A 234 6.07 12.76 0.62
N GLU A 235 4.87 13.32 0.58
CA GLU A 235 4.52 14.53 -0.16
C GLU A 235 4.33 15.68 0.83
#